data_b704692aff0ccee4e445dbc006b28676
#
_entry.id   b704692aff0ccee4e445dbc006b28676
#
_cell.length_a   1.000
_cell.length_b   1.000
_cell.length_c   1.000
_cell.angle_alpha   90.00
_cell.angle_beta   90.00
_cell.angle_gamma   90.00
#
_symmetry.space_group_name_H-M   'P 1'
#
loop_
_entity.id
_entity.type
_entity.pdbx_description
1 polymer ?
#
loop_
_entity_poly.entity_id
_entity_poly.type
_entity_poly.pdbx_seq_one_letter_code
_entity_poly.pdbx_strand_id
1 'polypeptide(L)'
;MKLNHYLYSQFAITFFPIFLGLFFITSIVFLVKIASLTSIITIDFFELFRLFAYVVPQIIFYTMPISFFISMVITLAKLASEYELTVITSFGLNPVNILKIFLPLTLLLSALLLVVSVGLIPKTKFLTKQFLETKKKEANFNIKASEFGQKFGDWLIYINDKNDKTYSDVKLFKTEEKKDQFIISKTAVLDNDKGNLSFKLVDGKAFIIDEKELNQIDYESMYINDSIADSKIGVFTDTYSYWKHNIQKNIDIDDLTFFVLTSLFPLFSLFLVITFGYFNPRYEKNRAV
;
A
#
# COMPACT_ATOMS: atom_id res chain seq x y z
N MET A 1 17.81 25.53 28.47
CA MET A 1 18.01 24.06 28.27
C MET A 1 16.95 23.20 28.94
N LYS A 2 16.52 23.46 30.18
CA LYS A 2 15.50 22.64 30.88
C LYS A 2 14.10 22.68 30.21
N LEU A 3 13.66 23.87 29.76
CA LEU A 3 12.36 24.03 29.10
C LEU A 3 12.26 23.24 27.77
N ASN A 4 13.32 23.30 26.95
CA ASN A 4 13.30 22.55 25.66
C ASN A 4 13.19 21.04 25.89
N HIS A 5 13.96 20.52 26.87
CA HIS A 5 13.89 19.10 27.23
C HIS A 5 12.50 18.72 27.75
N TYR A 6 11.90 19.56 28.56
CA TYR A 6 10.54 19.36 29.06
C TYR A 6 9.52 19.28 27.91
N LEU A 7 9.51 20.25 26.99
CA LEU A 7 8.60 20.31 25.87
C LEU A 7 8.77 19.09 24.93
N TYR A 8 10.01 18.70 24.64
CA TYR A 8 10.28 17.48 23.86
C TYR A 8 9.79 16.21 24.57
N SER A 9 9.95 16.13 25.90
CA SER A 9 9.45 15.00 26.68
C SER A 9 7.93 14.91 26.64
N GLN A 10 7.21 16.01 26.84
CA GLN A 10 5.75 16.06 26.75
C GLN A 10 5.25 15.69 25.35
N PHE A 11 5.91 16.20 24.32
CA PHE A 11 5.64 15.82 22.94
C PHE A 11 5.85 14.32 22.69
N ALA A 12 6.97 13.77 23.13
CA ALA A 12 7.29 12.36 22.94
C ALA A 12 6.25 11.43 23.61
N ILE A 13 5.83 11.75 24.83
CA ILE A 13 4.80 10.99 25.56
C ILE A 13 3.47 10.95 24.78
N THR A 14 3.13 12.01 24.06
CA THR A 14 1.91 12.07 23.26
C THR A 14 2.12 11.46 21.87
N PHE A 15 3.29 11.69 21.27
CA PHE A 15 3.60 11.26 19.89
C PHE A 15 3.68 9.75 19.75
N PHE A 16 4.43 9.07 20.63
CA PHE A 16 4.67 7.64 20.46
C PHE A 16 3.39 6.80 20.50
N PRO A 17 2.46 6.98 21.44
CA PRO A 17 1.20 6.21 21.45
C PRO A 17 0.36 6.46 20.20
N ILE A 18 0.23 7.72 19.74
CA ILE A 18 -0.55 8.08 18.56
C ILE A 18 0.10 7.50 17.31
N PHE A 19 1.41 7.66 17.16
CA PHE A 19 2.15 7.11 16.03
C PHE A 19 2.05 5.58 15.96
N LEU A 20 2.28 4.89 17.08
CA LEU A 20 2.18 3.43 17.13
C LEU A 20 0.75 2.96 16.85
N GLY A 21 -0.25 3.63 17.40
CA GLY A 21 -1.66 3.29 17.12
C GLY A 21 -1.98 3.40 15.63
N LEU A 22 -1.66 4.52 14.98
CA LEU A 22 -1.87 4.72 13.55
C LEU A 22 -1.01 3.76 12.70
N PHE A 23 0.23 3.51 13.10
CA PHE A 23 1.11 2.56 12.44
C PHE A 23 0.54 1.14 12.46
N PHE A 24 0.05 0.67 13.61
CA PHE A 24 -0.56 -0.66 13.72
C PHE A 24 -1.85 -0.78 12.91
N ILE A 25 -2.74 0.22 12.98
CA ILE A 25 -3.98 0.21 12.19
C ILE A 25 -3.66 0.14 10.69
N THR A 26 -2.75 1.00 10.22
CA THR A 26 -2.34 1.01 8.81
C THR A 26 -1.63 -0.29 8.42
N SER A 27 -0.80 -0.85 9.30
CA SER A 27 -0.13 -2.14 9.09
C SER A 27 -1.13 -3.29 8.90
N ILE A 28 -2.20 -3.33 9.71
CA ILE A 28 -3.25 -4.34 9.56
C ILE A 28 -3.93 -4.22 8.19
N VAL A 29 -4.27 -3.00 7.75
CA VAL A 29 -4.87 -2.77 6.43
C VAL A 29 -3.96 -3.29 5.30
N PHE A 30 -2.65 -3.01 5.38
CA PHE A 30 -1.70 -3.51 4.39
C PHE A 30 -1.49 -5.02 4.47
N LEU A 31 -1.47 -5.61 5.67
CA LEU A 31 -1.38 -7.06 5.84
C LEU A 31 -2.59 -7.77 5.23
N VAL A 32 -3.81 -7.25 5.42
CA VAL A 32 -5.01 -7.79 4.77
C VAL A 32 -4.88 -7.71 3.25
N LYS A 33 -4.37 -6.59 2.71
CA LYS A 33 -4.12 -6.43 1.27
C LYS A 33 -3.08 -7.44 0.76
N ILE A 34 -2.01 -7.68 1.49
CA ILE A 34 -1.01 -8.71 1.15
C ILE A 34 -1.62 -10.11 1.25
N ALA A 35 -2.38 -10.40 2.30
CA ALA A 35 -3.03 -11.69 2.49
C ALA A 35 -4.01 -12.02 1.35
N SER A 36 -4.69 -11.03 0.76
CA SER A 36 -5.54 -11.26 -0.41
C SER A 36 -4.77 -11.78 -1.63
N LEU A 37 -3.47 -11.51 -1.73
CA LEU A 37 -2.62 -12.03 -2.80
C LEU A 37 -2.31 -13.53 -2.61
N THR A 38 -2.34 -14.04 -1.37
CA THR A 38 -2.07 -15.45 -1.09
C THR A 38 -3.18 -16.39 -1.57
N SER A 39 -4.38 -15.84 -1.88
CA SER A 39 -5.46 -16.61 -2.51
C SER A 39 -5.14 -17.00 -3.96
N ILE A 40 -4.23 -16.27 -4.61
CA ILE A 40 -3.87 -16.45 -6.02
C ILE A 40 -2.49 -17.13 -6.14
N ILE A 41 -1.56 -16.80 -5.25
CA ILE A 41 -0.16 -17.22 -5.31
C ILE A 41 0.21 -17.89 -3.99
N THR A 42 0.88 -19.04 -4.02
CA THR A 42 1.46 -19.64 -2.81
C THR A 42 2.63 -18.79 -2.32
N ILE A 43 2.47 -18.18 -1.16
CA ILE A 43 3.49 -17.36 -0.50
C ILE A 43 3.80 -18.01 0.85
N ASP A 44 5.08 -18.30 1.10
CA ASP A 44 5.54 -18.81 2.38
C ASP A 44 5.51 -17.72 3.47
N PHE A 45 5.49 -18.14 4.75
CA PHE A 45 5.43 -17.21 5.89
C PHE A 45 6.58 -16.19 5.88
N PHE A 46 7.81 -16.62 5.61
CA PHE A 46 8.96 -15.72 5.53
C PHE A 46 8.88 -14.75 4.35
N GLU A 47 8.31 -15.19 3.26
CA GLU A 47 8.06 -14.36 2.07
C GLU A 47 6.99 -13.30 2.32
N LEU A 48 5.96 -13.65 3.08
CA LEU A 48 4.93 -12.71 3.52
C LEU A 48 5.53 -11.63 4.42
N PHE A 49 6.41 -12.02 5.36
CA PHE A 49 7.12 -11.08 6.20
C PHE A 49 8.06 -10.16 5.38
N ARG A 50 8.74 -10.70 4.38
CA ARG A 50 9.58 -9.93 3.45
C ARG A 50 8.75 -8.91 2.65
N LEU A 51 7.59 -9.32 2.13
CA LEU A 51 6.65 -8.42 1.44
C LEU A 51 6.17 -7.31 2.37
N PHE A 52 5.81 -7.64 3.60
CA PHE A 52 5.43 -6.65 4.60
C PHE A 52 6.55 -5.65 4.85
N ALA A 53 7.81 -6.12 5.01
CA ALA A 53 8.96 -5.26 5.21
C ALA A 53 9.17 -4.25 4.06
N TYR A 54 8.84 -4.62 2.81
CA TYR A 54 8.89 -3.69 1.68
C TYR A 54 7.81 -2.60 1.76
N VAL A 55 6.70 -2.84 2.46
CA VAL A 55 5.61 -1.87 2.60
C VAL A 55 5.81 -0.94 3.79
N VAL A 56 6.60 -1.33 4.81
CA VAL A 56 6.86 -0.54 6.02
C VAL A 56 7.27 0.92 5.74
N PRO A 57 8.19 1.24 4.81
CA PRO A 57 8.54 2.62 4.52
C PRO A 57 7.34 3.47 4.07
N GLN A 58 6.43 2.88 3.31
CA GLN A 58 5.20 3.55 2.87
C GLN A 58 4.23 3.77 4.03
N ILE A 59 4.09 2.81 4.94
CA ILE A 59 3.28 2.96 6.15
C ILE A 59 3.81 4.11 7.01
N ILE A 60 5.11 4.15 7.27
CA ILE A 60 5.76 5.22 8.04
C ILE A 60 5.52 6.57 7.38
N PHE A 61 5.69 6.65 6.06
CA PHE A 61 5.49 7.87 5.29
C PHE A 61 4.08 8.45 5.43
N TYR A 62 3.04 7.62 5.46
CA TYR A 62 1.66 8.09 5.61
C TYR A 62 1.31 8.41 7.07
N THR A 63 1.79 7.63 8.03
CA THR A 63 1.37 7.78 9.43
C THR A 63 2.14 8.87 10.16
N MET A 64 3.40 9.09 9.84
CA MET A 64 4.29 9.98 10.59
C MET A 64 3.89 11.47 10.53
N PRO A 65 3.56 12.06 9.35
CA PRO A 65 3.14 13.46 9.28
C PRO A 65 1.86 13.72 10.06
N ILE A 66 0.89 12.82 9.96
CA ILE A 66 -0.41 12.92 10.64
C ILE A 66 -0.22 12.81 12.14
N SER A 67 0.53 11.80 12.60
CA SER A 67 0.85 11.59 14.01
C SER A 67 1.58 12.78 14.61
N PHE A 68 2.52 13.36 13.87
CA PHE A 68 3.25 14.54 14.29
C PHE A 68 2.32 15.72 14.55
N PHE A 69 1.47 16.04 13.58
CA PHE A 69 0.53 17.15 13.69
C PHE A 69 -0.44 16.97 14.86
N ILE A 70 -1.12 15.83 14.93
CA ILE A 70 -2.09 15.53 15.99
C ILE A 70 -1.41 15.59 17.36
N SER A 71 -0.25 14.96 17.51
CA SER A 71 0.48 14.93 18.78
C SER A 71 0.92 16.31 19.23
N MET A 72 1.33 17.15 18.29
CA MET A 72 1.77 18.51 18.57
C MET A 72 0.60 19.37 19.06
N VAL A 73 -0.56 19.28 18.37
CA VAL A 73 -1.77 19.99 18.77
C VAL A 73 -2.23 19.54 20.16
N ILE A 74 -2.30 18.22 20.41
CA ILE A 74 -2.71 17.68 21.71
C ILE A 74 -1.72 18.08 22.82
N THR A 75 -0.43 18.04 22.54
CA THR A 75 0.61 18.44 23.53
C THR A 75 0.42 19.90 23.94
N LEU A 76 0.27 20.82 22.96
CA LEU A 76 0.05 22.23 23.29
C LEU A 76 -1.28 22.46 24.00
N ALA A 77 -2.35 21.79 23.56
CA ALA A 77 -3.65 21.87 24.19
C ALA A 77 -3.64 21.39 25.63
N LYS A 78 -2.90 20.30 25.92
CA LYS A 78 -2.69 19.80 27.29
C LYS A 78 -1.98 20.84 28.14
N LEU A 79 -0.83 21.36 27.68
CA LEU A 79 -0.07 22.38 28.39
C LEU A 79 -0.88 23.68 28.59
N ALA A 80 -1.76 24.01 27.64
CA ALA A 80 -2.68 25.13 27.80
C ALA A 80 -3.73 24.85 28.89
N SER A 81 -4.36 23.69 28.88
CA SER A 81 -5.40 23.28 29.85
C SER A 81 -4.86 23.23 31.28
N GLU A 82 -3.60 22.83 31.45
CA GLU A 82 -2.90 22.77 32.74
C GLU A 82 -2.31 24.14 33.18
N TYR A 83 -2.63 25.24 32.45
CA TYR A 83 -2.11 26.60 32.68
C TYR A 83 -0.59 26.73 32.52
N GLU A 84 0.11 25.70 32.12
CA GLU A 84 1.58 25.74 31.97
C GLU A 84 2.01 26.71 30.87
N LEU A 85 1.29 26.73 29.74
CA LEU A 85 1.54 27.70 28.66
C LEU A 85 1.34 29.14 29.17
N THR A 86 0.35 29.37 30.02
CA THR A 86 0.08 30.68 30.61
C THR A 86 1.24 31.11 31.51
N VAL A 87 1.79 30.19 32.31
CA VAL A 87 2.98 30.46 33.14
C VAL A 87 4.20 30.75 32.29
N ILE A 88 4.45 29.93 31.24
CA ILE A 88 5.61 30.12 30.35
C ILE A 88 5.50 31.48 29.62
N THR A 89 4.31 31.89 29.19
CA THR A 89 4.12 33.19 28.54
C THR A 89 4.19 34.36 29.50
N SER A 90 3.80 34.18 30.77
CA SER A 90 3.98 35.23 31.83
C SER A 90 5.44 35.60 32.08
N PHE A 91 6.37 34.66 31.84
CA PHE A 91 7.80 34.95 31.88
C PHE A 91 8.34 35.66 30.63
N GLY A 92 7.44 36.15 29.75
CA GLY A 92 7.81 36.95 28.58
C GLY A 92 8.11 36.11 27.32
N LEU A 93 7.89 34.80 27.33
CA LEU A 93 8.06 33.94 26.15
C LEU A 93 6.83 34.07 25.26
N ASN A 94 7.02 34.50 24.01
CA ASN A 94 5.96 34.51 23.01
C ASN A 94 5.62 33.07 22.60
N PRO A 95 4.33 32.69 22.41
CA PRO A 95 3.92 31.39 21.90
C PRO A 95 4.64 30.95 20.61
N VAL A 96 4.97 31.88 19.73
CA VAL A 96 5.77 31.63 18.53
C VAL A 96 7.18 31.12 18.86
N ASN A 97 7.78 31.57 19.97
CA ASN A 97 9.10 31.08 20.39
C ASN A 97 9.05 29.63 20.86
N ILE A 98 7.91 29.16 21.37
CA ILE A 98 7.70 27.74 21.71
C ILE A 98 7.78 26.88 20.45
N LEU A 99 7.18 27.33 19.33
CA LEU A 99 7.30 26.61 18.07
C LEU A 99 8.74 26.58 17.53
N LYS A 100 9.51 27.66 17.74
CA LYS A 100 10.93 27.68 17.33
C LYS A 100 11.74 26.57 18.00
N ILE A 101 11.33 26.14 19.20
CA ILE A 101 11.97 25.01 19.89
C ILE A 101 11.78 23.72 19.15
N PHE A 102 10.60 23.53 18.50
CA PHE A 102 10.30 22.33 17.72
C PHE A 102 10.82 22.37 16.28
N LEU A 103 11.25 23.53 15.79
CA LEU A 103 11.72 23.70 14.42
C LEU A 103 12.88 22.77 14.02
N PRO A 104 13.93 22.53 14.85
CA PRO A 104 14.96 21.56 14.52
C PRO A 104 14.42 20.12 14.35
N LEU A 105 13.47 19.73 15.20
CA LEU A 105 12.84 18.43 15.14
C LEU A 105 12.00 18.28 13.87
N THR A 106 11.22 19.30 13.49
CA THR A 106 10.42 19.28 12.27
C THR A 106 11.26 19.26 11.01
N LEU A 107 12.39 19.99 10.99
CA LEU A 107 13.34 19.96 9.89
C LEU A 107 13.94 18.57 9.71
N LEU A 108 14.40 17.96 10.81
CA LEU A 108 14.95 16.61 10.79
C LEU A 108 13.90 15.60 10.31
N LEU A 109 12.67 15.69 10.82
CA LEU A 109 11.58 14.83 10.44
C LEU A 109 11.21 14.97 8.94
N SER A 110 11.10 16.20 8.44
CA SER A 110 10.83 16.48 7.04
C SER A 110 11.95 15.97 6.12
N ALA A 111 13.20 16.14 6.51
CA ALA A 111 14.34 15.62 5.77
C ALA A 111 14.33 14.09 5.73
N LEU A 112 14.04 13.43 6.87
CA LEU A 112 13.91 11.98 6.94
C LEU A 112 12.77 11.48 6.06
N LEU A 113 11.61 12.13 6.09
CA LEU A 113 10.47 11.80 5.25
C LEU A 113 10.80 11.98 3.76
N LEU A 114 11.54 13.01 3.37
CA LEU A 114 12.01 13.19 1.99
C LEU A 114 12.91 12.02 1.54
N VAL A 115 13.87 11.61 2.38
CA VAL A 115 14.73 10.46 2.07
C VAL A 115 13.91 9.18 1.92
N VAL A 116 12.94 8.96 2.81
CA VAL A 116 12.05 7.79 2.74
C VAL A 116 11.19 7.84 1.49
N SER A 117 10.54 8.95 1.20
CA SER A 117 9.56 9.05 0.11
C SER A 117 10.22 9.02 -1.27
N VAL A 118 11.25 9.83 -1.48
CA VAL A 118 11.93 9.93 -2.78
C VAL A 118 12.95 8.81 -2.98
N GLY A 119 13.58 8.33 -1.90
CA GLY A 119 14.63 7.32 -1.94
C GLY A 119 14.14 5.90 -1.78
N LEU A 120 13.48 5.59 -0.65
CA LEU A 120 13.13 4.23 -0.29
C LEU A 120 11.84 3.73 -0.98
N ILE A 121 10.79 4.52 -1.03
CA ILE A 121 9.49 4.07 -1.55
C ILE A 121 9.58 3.60 -3.01
N PRO A 122 10.22 4.29 -3.96
CA PRO A 122 10.36 3.80 -5.32
C PRO A 122 11.07 2.46 -5.40
N LYS A 123 12.15 2.31 -4.62
CA LYS A 123 12.90 1.05 -4.55
C LYS A 123 12.05 -0.09 -4.00
N THR A 124 11.32 0.15 -2.92
CA THR A 124 10.48 -0.89 -2.31
C THR A 124 9.26 -1.23 -3.15
N LYS A 125 8.64 -0.27 -3.84
CA LYS A 125 7.59 -0.52 -4.84
C LYS A 125 8.12 -1.43 -5.97
N PHE A 126 9.33 -1.15 -6.47
CA PHE A 126 9.98 -1.98 -7.49
C PHE A 126 10.25 -3.41 -6.98
N LEU A 127 10.84 -3.55 -5.78
CA LEU A 127 11.10 -4.86 -5.17
C LEU A 127 9.82 -5.66 -4.93
N THR A 128 8.75 -5.01 -4.50
CA THR A 128 7.44 -5.64 -4.35
C THR A 128 6.91 -6.16 -5.68
N LYS A 129 6.99 -5.32 -6.73
CA LYS A 129 6.56 -5.72 -8.08
C LYS A 129 7.40 -6.89 -8.60
N GLN A 130 8.72 -6.81 -8.50
CA GLN A 130 9.64 -7.87 -8.91
C GLN A 130 9.36 -9.19 -8.15
N PHE A 131 9.16 -9.10 -6.84
CA PHE A 131 8.83 -10.27 -6.02
C PHE A 131 7.54 -10.94 -6.48
N LEU A 132 6.47 -10.15 -6.65
CA LEU A 132 5.18 -10.66 -7.09
C LEU A 132 5.25 -11.28 -8.50
N GLU A 133 5.98 -10.67 -9.42
CA GLU A 133 6.16 -11.21 -10.78
C GLU A 133 6.99 -12.48 -10.77
N THR A 134 8.06 -12.55 -9.94
CA THR A 134 8.83 -13.80 -9.78
C THR A 134 7.95 -14.91 -9.21
N LYS A 135 7.15 -14.59 -8.19
CA LYS A 135 6.22 -15.56 -7.59
C LYS A 135 5.12 -16.00 -8.53
N LYS A 136 4.60 -15.09 -9.34
CA LYS A 136 3.67 -15.47 -10.42
C LYS A 136 4.31 -16.40 -11.44
N LYS A 137 5.58 -16.24 -11.74
CA LYS A 137 6.34 -17.15 -12.63
C LYS A 137 6.63 -18.51 -11.99
N GLU A 138 6.86 -18.53 -10.69
CA GLU A 138 7.07 -19.77 -9.92
C GLU A 138 5.73 -20.45 -9.54
N ALA A 139 4.60 -19.76 -9.72
CA ALA A 139 3.34 -20.15 -9.13
C ALA A 139 2.87 -21.53 -9.57
N ASN A 140 2.91 -22.43 -8.63
CA ASN A 140 1.89 -23.45 -8.53
C ASN A 140 0.64 -22.76 -8.02
N PHE A 141 -0.31 -22.45 -8.91
CA PHE A 141 -1.58 -21.88 -8.49
C PHE A 141 -2.16 -22.72 -7.36
N ASN A 142 -2.51 -22.04 -6.28
CA ASN A 142 -3.19 -22.65 -5.15
C ASN A 142 -4.69 -22.86 -5.47
N ILE A 143 -4.94 -23.35 -6.71
CA ILE A 143 -6.29 -23.72 -7.12
C ILE A 143 -6.63 -25.00 -6.40
N LYS A 144 -7.57 -24.92 -5.49
CA LYS A 144 -8.06 -26.07 -4.74
C LYS A 144 -9.15 -26.78 -5.55
N ALA A 145 -9.10 -28.11 -5.55
CA ALA A 145 -10.18 -28.89 -6.12
C ALA A 145 -11.48 -28.68 -5.34
N SER A 146 -12.60 -28.75 -6.04
CA SER A 146 -13.98 -28.66 -5.50
C SER A 146 -14.36 -27.34 -4.81
N GLU A 147 -13.59 -26.26 -5.02
CA GLU A 147 -13.89 -24.93 -4.50
C GLU A 147 -14.39 -24.00 -5.61
N PHE A 148 -15.57 -23.39 -5.43
CA PHE A 148 -16.15 -22.46 -6.40
C PHE A 148 -15.61 -21.04 -6.23
N GLY A 149 -15.57 -20.29 -7.34
CA GLY A 149 -15.29 -18.86 -7.31
C GLY A 149 -13.81 -18.49 -7.28
N GLN A 150 -12.92 -19.43 -7.58
CA GLN A 150 -11.49 -19.13 -7.72
C GLN A 150 -11.27 -18.33 -9.01
N LYS A 151 -10.35 -17.34 -8.96
CA LYS A 151 -10.06 -16.48 -10.11
C LYS A 151 -8.74 -16.82 -10.75
N PHE A 152 -8.74 -16.90 -12.09
CA PHE A 152 -7.56 -16.96 -12.94
C PHE A 152 -7.65 -15.80 -13.95
N GLY A 153 -6.92 -14.73 -13.72
CA GLY A 153 -7.10 -13.50 -14.47
C GLY A 153 -8.54 -12.99 -14.37
N ASP A 154 -9.18 -12.83 -15.51
CA ASP A 154 -10.58 -12.43 -15.60
C ASP A 154 -11.57 -13.61 -15.54
N TRP A 155 -11.07 -14.84 -15.45
CA TRP A 155 -11.89 -16.05 -15.44
C TRP A 155 -12.21 -16.50 -14.02
N LEU A 156 -13.45 -16.91 -13.80
CA LEU A 156 -13.85 -17.71 -12.66
C LEU A 156 -13.63 -19.18 -12.99
N ILE A 157 -12.91 -19.90 -12.14
CA ILE A 157 -12.55 -21.30 -12.36
C ILE A 157 -13.23 -22.18 -11.33
N TYR A 158 -13.72 -23.31 -11.78
CA TYR A 158 -14.08 -24.46 -10.98
C TYR A 158 -13.32 -25.68 -11.46
N ILE A 159 -12.73 -26.43 -10.56
CA ILE A 159 -11.99 -27.67 -10.82
C ILE A 159 -12.53 -28.75 -9.91
N ASN A 160 -12.89 -29.90 -10.46
CA ASN A 160 -13.41 -30.99 -9.65
C ASN A 160 -12.31 -31.73 -8.93
N ASP A 161 -11.22 -32.08 -9.61
CA ASP A 161 -10.09 -32.83 -9.02
C ASP A 161 -8.74 -32.30 -9.52
N LYS A 162 -7.74 -32.42 -8.66
CA LYS A 162 -6.36 -31.97 -8.92
C LYS A 162 -5.39 -33.10 -8.64
N ASN A 163 -4.65 -33.51 -9.67
CA ASN A 163 -3.62 -34.52 -9.56
C ASN A 163 -2.29 -33.95 -10.09
N ASP A 164 -1.44 -33.51 -9.14
CA ASP A 164 -0.16 -32.82 -9.40
C ASP A 164 -0.33 -31.57 -10.30
N LYS A 165 0.03 -31.65 -11.58
CA LYS A 165 -0.08 -30.56 -12.57
C LYS A 165 -1.30 -30.67 -13.50
N THR A 166 -2.09 -31.74 -13.35
CA THR A 166 -3.25 -32.01 -14.19
C THR A 166 -4.52 -31.78 -13.40
N TYR A 167 -5.43 -31.05 -13.99
CA TYR A 167 -6.74 -30.71 -13.43
C TYR A 167 -7.82 -31.44 -14.22
N SER A 168 -8.81 -32.00 -13.54
CA SER A 168 -9.91 -32.75 -14.16
C SER A 168 -11.23 -32.00 -14.00
N ASP A 169 -12.10 -32.12 -15.02
CA ASP A 169 -13.44 -31.48 -15.09
C ASP A 169 -13.38 -29.97 -14.77
N VAL A 170 -12.65 -29.26 -15.61
CA VAL A 170 -12.40 -27.81 -15.45
C VAL A 170 -13.50 -27.01 -16.13
N LYS A 171 -14.08 -26.08 -15.40
CA LYS A 171 -15.09 -25.14 -15.87
C LYS A 171 -14.60 -23.73 -15.68
N LEU A 172 -14.67 -22.92 -16.71
CA LEU A 172 -14.25 -21.53 -16.70
C LEU A 172 -15.43 -20.66 -17.14
N PHE A 173 -15.60 -19.56 -16.43
CA PHE A 173 -16.63 -18.57 -16.75
C PHE A 173 -16.04 -17.18 -16.74
N LYS A 174 -16.34 -16.40 -17.77
CA LYS A 174 -15.96 -14.99 -17.90
C LYS A 174 -17.17 -14.20 -18.37
N THR A 175 -17.44 -13.09 -17.67
CA THR A 175 -18.47 -12.11 -18.06
C THR A 175 -17.77 -10.88 -18.63
N GLU A 176 -18.16 -10.48 -19.84
CA GLU A 176 -17.80 -9.21 -20.45
C GLU A 176 -19.08 -8.40 -20.70
N GLU A 177 -18.97 -7.06 -20.86
CA GLU A 177 -20.12 -6.15 -20.94
C GLU A 177 -21.21 -6.57 -21.96
N LYS A 178 -20.88 -7.38 -22.97
CA LYS A 178 -21.82 -7.85 -24.00
C LYS A 178 -21.76 -9.34 -24.31
N LYS A 179 -20.86 -10.08 -23.67
CA LYS A 179 -20.62 -11.49 -23.99
C LYS A 179 -20.24 -12.27 -22.75
N ASP A 180 -20.98 -13.32 -22.49
CA ASP A 180 -20.59 -14.31 -21.49
C ASP A 180 -19.89 -15.49 -22.18
N GLN A 181 -18.79 -15.95 -21.56
CA GLN A 181 -18.02 -17.08 -22.08
C GLN A 181 -17.99 -18.17 -21.01
N PHE A 182 -18.40 -19.36 -21.40
CA PHE A 182 -18.36 -20.54 -20.55
C PHE A 182 -17.62 -21.67 -21.26
N ILE A 183 -16.59 -22.20 -20.61
CA ILE A 183 -15.72 -23.23 -21.15
C ILE A 183 -15.73 -24.44 -20.23
N ILE A 184 -15.90 -25.62 -20.82
CA ILE A 184 -15.83 -26.90 -20.11
C ILE A 184 -14.71 -27.70 -20.74
N SER A 185 -13.84 -28.29 -19.94
CA SER A 185 -12.78 -29.17 -20.40
C SER A 185 -12.69 -30.43 -19.54
N LYS A 186 -12.41 -31.58 -20.15
CA LYS A 186 -12.20 -32.81 -19.41
C LYS A 186 -10.94 -32.76 -18.59
N THR A 187 -9.88 -32.23 -19.19
CA THR A 187 -8.59 -32.07 -18.50
C THR A 187 -7.97 -30.73 -18.84
N ALA A 188 -7.19 -30.21 -17.89
CA ALA A 188 -6.38 -29.02 -18.09
C ALA A 188 -5.00 -29.21 -17.48
N VAL A 189 -3.99 -28.66 -18.14
CA VAL A 189 -2.62 -28.64 -17.66
C VAL A 189 -2.19 -27.18 -17.54
N LEU A 190 -1.62 -26.84 -16.41
CA LEU A 190 -1.01 -25.54 -16.22
C LEU A 190 0.36 -25.53 -16.90
N ASP A 191 0.49 -24.73 -17.93
CA ASP A 191 1.73 -24.52 -18.65
C ASP A 191 2.33 -23.16 -18.32
N ASN A 192 3.63 -23.12 -18.07
CA ASN A 192 4.36 -21.89 -17.75
C ASN A 192 5.50 -21.74 -18.76
N ASP A 193 5.19 -21.19 -19.94
CA ASP A 193 6.23 -20.91 -20.93
C ASP A 193 6.70 -19.45 -20.83
N LYS A 194 7.98 -19.27 -20.51
CA LYS A 194 8.71 -17.98 -20.46
C LYS A 194 8.03 -16.86 -19.67
N GLY A 195 7.26 -17.24 -18.63
CA GLY A 195 6.61 -16.28 -17.74
C GLY A 195 5.17 -15.91 -18.12
N ASN A 196 4.63 -16.52 -19.15
CA ASN A 196 3.21 -16.49 -19.45
C ASN A 196 2.56 -17.75 -18.89
N LEU A 197 1.65 -17.54 -17.95
CA LEU A 197 0.84 -18.61 -17.41
C LEU A 197 -0.31 -18.89 -18.37
N SER A 198 -0.38 -20.13 -18.83
CA SER A 198 -1.48 -20.58 -19.69
C SER A 198 -2.10 -21.85 -19.14
N PHE A 199 -3.42 -21.90 -19.21
CA PHE A 199 -4.14 -23.16 -19.09
C PHE A 199 -4.27 -23.80 -20.46
N LYS A 200 -3.60 -24.93 -20.65
CA LYS A 200 -3.86 -25.81 -21.79
C LYS A 200 -5.04 -26.69 -21.43
N LEU A 201 -6.19 -26.39 -22.00
CA LEU A 201 -7.41 -27.16 -21.90
C LEU A 201 -7.41 -28.24 -22.97
N VAL A 202 -7.80 -29.45 -22.61
CA VAL A 202 -7.83 -30.61 -23.53
C VAL A 202 -9.20 -31.24 -23.50
N ASP A 203 -9.74 -31.49 -24.72
CA ASP A 203 -11.01 -32.15 -24.96
C ASP A 203 -12.20 -31.47 -24.28
N GLY A 204 -12.72 -30.43 -24.93
CA GLY A 204 -13.75 -29.60 -24.31
C GLY A 204 -14.64 -28.83 -25.28
N LYS A 205 -15.50 -28.02 -24.70
CA LYS A 205 -16.47 -27.17 -25.38
C LYS A 205 -16.40 -25.75 -24.84
N ALA A 206 -16.42 -24.80 -25.73
CA ALA A 206 -16.54 -23.38 -25.37
C ALA A 206 -17.91 -22.85 -25.87
N PHE A 207 -18.61 -22.17 -25.00
CA PHE A 207 -19.89 -21.53 -25.27
C PHE A 207 -19.68 -20.02 -25.18
N ILE A 208 -20.03 -19.33 -26.24
CA ILE A 208 -20.02 -17.86 -26.28
C ILE A 208 -21.47 -17.43 -26.39
N ILE A 209 -21.95 -16.75 -25.37
CA ILE A 209 -23.33 -16.28 -25.24
C ILE A 209 -23.33 -14.79 -25.53
N ASP A 210 -23.88 -14.39 -26.66
CA ASP A 210 -24.17 -13.01 -27.00
C ASP A 210 -25.69 -12.75 -26.82
N GLU A 211 -26.12 -11.48 -26.74
CA GLU A 211 -27.52 -11.11 -26.51
C GLU A 211 -28.52 -11.81 -27.44
N LYS A 212 -28.08 -12.31 -28.61
CA LYS A 212 -28.95 -12.92 -29.64
C LYS A 212 -28.53 -14.31 -30.10
N GLU A 213 -27.32 -14.74 -29.77
CA GLU A 213 -26.78 -15.99 -30.35
C GLU A 213 -25.97 -16.77 -29.30
N LEU A 214 -26.15 -18.09 -29.31
CA LEU A 214 -25.34 -19.05 -28.59
C LEU A 214 -24.41 -19.75 -29.57
N ASN A 215 -23.13 -19.49 -29.52
CA ASN A 215 -22.13 -20.15 -30.33
C ASN A 215 -21.41 -21.22 -29.51
N GLN A 216 -21.38 -22.46 -30.01
CA GLN A 216 -20.63 -23.58 -29.43
C GLN A 216 -19.43 -23.90 -30.31
N ILE A 217 -18.27 -24.04 -29.69
CA ILE A 217 -17.01 -24.43 -30.32
C ILE A 217 -16.52 -25.70 -29.62
N ASP A 218 -16.39 -26.78 -30.33
CA ASP A 218 -15.77 -28.01 -29.83
C ASP A 218 -14.28 -27.96 -30.15
N TYR A 219 -13.41 -28.26 -29.18
CA TYR A 219 -11.96 -28.17 -29.33
C TYR A 219 -11.25 -29.39 -28.77
N GLU A 220 -10.19 -29.84 -29.43
CA GLU A 220 -9.28 -30.85 -28.92
C GLU A 220 -8.25 -30.24 -27.93
N SER A 221 -7.77 -29.04 -28.24
CA SER A 221 -6.90 -28.28 -27.33
C SER A 221 -7.14 -26.78 -27.47
N MET A 222 -7.19 -26.08 -26.33
CA MET A 222 -7.34 -24.63 -26.26
C MET A 222 -6.38 -24.09 -25.21
N TYR A 223 -5.74 -22.97 -25.52
CA TYR A 223 -4.90 -22.24 -24.55
C TYR A 223 -5.63 -21.01 -24.07
N ILE A 224 -5.79 -20.89 -22.76
CA ILE A 224 -6.24 -19.67 -22.11
C ILE A 224 -5.01 -19.04 -21.47
N ASN A 225 -4.57 -17.97 -22.08
CA ASN A 225 -3.46 -17.20 -21.58
C ASN A 225 -3.98 -16.14 -20.61
N ASP A 226 -3.50 -16.15 -19.38
CA ASP A 226 -3.55 -14.93 -18.59
C ASP A 226 -2.44 -14.03 -19.14
N SER A 227 -2.82 -13.01 -19.88
CA SER A 227 -1.90 -11.94 -20.23
C SER A 227 -1.60 -11.14 -18.95
N ILE A 228 -0.84 -11.75 -18.05
CA ILE A 228 -0.06 -10.98 -17.12
C ILE A 228 0.86 -10.19 -18.03
N ALA A 229 0.41 -8.95 -18.31
CA ALA A 229 1.03 -8.05 -19.26
C ALA A 229 2.55 -8.24 -19.19
N ASP A 230 3.16 -8.34 -20.34
CA ASP A 230 4.61 -8.29 -20.55
C ASP A 230 5.15 -6.99 -19.89
N SER A 231 5.03 -6.92 -18.57
CA SER A 231 5.67 -5.90 -17.77
C SER A 231 7.13 -6.26 -17.81
N LYS A 232 7.82 -5.81 -18.90
CA LYS A 232 9.28 -5.71 -18.87
C LYS A 232 9.61 -4.97 -17.58
N ILE A 233 9.92 -5.74 -16.52
CA ILE A 233 10.40 -5.16 -15.27
C ILE A 233 11.66 -4.43 -15.69
N GLY A 234 11.59 -3.11 -15.78
CA GLY A 234 12.78 -2.31 -16.02
C GLY A 234 13.79 -2.65 -14.93
N VAL A 235 15.07 -2.64 -15.23
CA VAL A 235 16.10 -2.79 -14.21
C VAL A 235 16.09 -1.52 -13.37
N PHE A 236 15.79 -1.64 -12.08
CA PHE A 236 15.98 -0.53 -11.14
C PHE A 236 17.49 -0.36 -10.92
N THR A 237 18.08 0.58 -11.61
CA THR A 237 19.51 0.88 -11.46
C THR A 237 19.76 1.70 -10.20
N ASP A 238 19.14 2.87 -10.11
CA ASP A 238 19.21 3.77 -8.96
C ASP A 238 18.00 4.70 -8.92
N THR A 239 17.77 5.31 -7.75
CA THR A 239 16.63 6.21 -7.50
C THR A 239 16.65 7.46 -8.39
N TYR A 240 17.86 8.00 -8.67
CA TYR A 240 18.00 9.17 -9.50
C TYR A 240 17.57 8.88 -10.95
N SER A 241 18.05 7.78 -11.53
CA SER A 241 17.67 7.34 -12.88
C SER A 241 16.18 7.03 -12.99
N TYR A 242 15.59 6.44 -11.92
CA TYR A 242 14.15 6.21 -11.85
C TYR A 242 13.35 7.51 -11.99
N TRP A 243 13.65 8.53 -11.18
CA TRP A 243 12.93 9.80 -11.23
C TRP A 243 13.23 10.57 -12.50
N LYS A 244 14.48 10.59 -12.98
CA LYS A 244 14.83 11.23 -14.26
C LYS A 244 14.02 10.66 -15.42
N HIS A 245 13.90 9.33 -15.49
CA HIS A 245 13.12 8.65 -16.53
C HIS A 245 11.63 8.99 -16.44
N ASN A 246 11.07 8.96 -15.22
CA ASN A 246 9.66 9.24 -15.02
C ASN A 246 9.31 10.70 -15.32
N ILE A 247 10.15 11.65 -14.92
CA ILE A 247 9.96 13.07 -15.22
C ILE A 247 10.04 13.30 -16.75
N GLN A 248 10.98 12.68 -17.44
CA GLN A 248 11.13 12.82 -18.90
C GLN A 248 9.92 12.26 -19.67
N LYS A 249 9.26 11.26 -19.16
CA LYS A 249 8.09 10.62 -19.77
C LYS A 249 6.75 11.13 -19.25
N ASN A 250 6.72 12.13 -18.39
CA ASN A 250 5.53 12.59 -17.68
C ASN A 250 4.77 11.46 -16.96
N ILE A 251 5.51 10.45 -16.46
CA ILE A 251 4.97 9.35 -15.67
C ILE A 251 5.26 9.67 -14.19
N ASP A 252 4.28 9.41 -13.31
CA ASP A 252 4.43 9.54 -11.85
C ASP A 252 4.87 10.92 -11.32
N ILE A 253 4.66 12.02 -12.07
CA ILE A 253 4.94 13.39 -11.60
C ILE A 253 4.05 13.73 -10.41
N ASP A 254 2.79 13.30 -10.44
CA ASP A 254 1.83 13.50 -9.36
C ASP A 254 2.32 12.79 -8.08
N ASP A 255 2.87 11.57 -8.20
CA ASP A 255 3.48 10.84 -7.08
C ASP A 255 4.65 11.62 -6.49
N LEU A 256 5.54 12.18 -7.33
CA LEU A 256 6.68 12.97 -6.86
C LEU A 256 6.23 14.22 -6.11
N THR A 257 5.26 14.95 -6.67
CA THR A 257 4.69 16.15 -6.07
C THR A 257 4.04 15.82 -4.72
N PHE A 258 3.27 14.75 -4.68
CA PHE A 258 2.65 14.25 -3.45
C PHE A 258 3.69 13.87 -2.39
N PHE A 259 4.76 13.19 -2.79
CA PHE A 259 5.84 12.80 -1.88
C PHE A 259 6.55 14.01 -1.27
N VAL A 260 6.87 15.01 -2.09
CA VAL A 260 7.53 16.24 -1.63
C VAL A 260 6.61 17.04 -0.70
N LEU A 261 5.37 17.28 -1.10
CA LEU A 261 4.40 18.04 -0.29
C LEU A 261 4.12 17.35 1.05
N THR A 262 3.89 16.04 1.04
CA THR A 262 3.63 15.29 2.28
C THR A 262 4.86 15.24 3.19
N SER A 263 6.07 15.15 2.63
CA SER A 263 7.31 15.20 3.41
C SER A 263 7.55 16.56 4.07
N LEU A 264 7.10 17.65 3.45
CA LEU A 264 7.20 19.01 3.99
C LEU A 264 6.02 19.35 4.92
N PHE A 265 4.98 18.50 4.97
CA PHE A 265 3.80 18.74 5.80
C PHE A 265 4.13 19.04 7.27
N PRO A 266 5.06 18.35 7.97
CA PRO A 266 5.42 18.69 9.35
C PRO A 266 5.87 20.15 9.51
N LEU A 267 6.59 20.71 8.54
CA LEU A 267 7.04 22.11 8.57
C LEU A 267 5.87 23.08 8.42
N PHE A 268 4.99 22.86 7.45
CA PHE A 268 3.83 23.72 7.25
C PHE A 268 2.81 23.59 8.38
N SER A 269 2.63 22.36 8.89
CA SER A 269 1.70 22.09 9.99
C SER A 269 2.10 22.78 11.29
N LEU A 270 3.39 23.03 11.50
CA LEU A 270 3.87 23.72 12.69
C LEU A 270 3.18 25.09 12.88
N PHE A 271 2.91 25.83 11.80
CA PHE A 271 2.20 27.10 11.88
C PHE A 271 0.73 26.91 12.26
N LEU A 272 0.10 25.81 11.81
CA LEU A 272 -1.29 25.49 12.13
C LEU A 272 -1.45 25.02 13.59
N VAL A 273 -0.40 24.45 14.17
CA VAL A 273 -0.44 23.94 15.54
C VAL A 273 -0.81 25.01 16.55
N ILE A 274 -0.35 26.27 16.37
CA ILE A 274 -0.74 27.38 17.26
C ILE A 274 -2.26 27.60 17.21
N THR A 275 -2.83 27.60 16.02
CA THR A 275 -4.26 27.90 15.83
C THR A 275 -5.16 26.89 16.54
N PHE A 276 -4.74 25.62 16.57
CA PHE A 276 -5.54 24.54 17.15
C PHE A 276 -5.14 24.19 18.59
N GLY A 277 -3.86 24.29 18.92
CA GLY A 277 -3.34 23.82 20.20
C GLY A 277 -3.15 24.90 21.27
N TYR A 278 -3.00 26.19 20.85
CA TYR A 278 -2.83 27.29 21.81
C TYR A 278 -4.16 27.95 22.11
N PHE A 279 -4.58 27.95 23.35
CA PHE A 279 -5.75 28.67 23.84
C PHE A 279 -5.54 29.07 25.31
N ASN A 280 -6.30 30.10 25.75
CA ASN A 280 -6.33 30.48 27.16
C ASN A 280 -7.52 29.81 27.83
N PRO A 281 -7.34 28.84 28.74
CA PRO A 281 -8.45 28.09 29.33
C PRO A 281 -9.39 28.93 30.18
N ARG A 282 -8.98 30.16 30.51
CA ARG A 282 -9.84 31.11 31.24
C ARG A 282 -10.91 31.75 30.37
N TYR A 283 -10.66 31.92 29.08
CA TYR A 283 -11.53 32.63 28.15
C TYR A 283 -11.99 31.77 26.98
N GLU A 284 -11.30 30.69 26.68
CA GLU A 284 -11.57 29.87 25.49
C GLU A 284 -11.72 28.40 25.88
N LYS A 285 -12.55 27.67 25.10
CA LYS A 285 -12.65 26.22 25.22
C LYS A 285 -11.54 25.54 24.43
N ASN A 286 -11.17 24.34 24.86
CA ASN A 286 -10.23 23.50 24.11
C ASN A 286 -10.78 23.21 22.71
N ARG A 287 -10.00 23.52 21.67
CA ARG A 287 -10.34 23.30 20.25
C ARG A 287 -9.71 22.02 19.69
N ALA A 288 -8.89 21.34 20.48
CA ALA A 288 -8.20 20.13 20.08
C ALA A 288 -8.98 18.82 20.39
N VAL A 289 -10.17 18.96 21.02
CA VAL A 289 -11.05 17.84 21.38
C VAL A 289 -12.39 18.04 20.69
#